data_9776e7ee244c848aa298b12dea799890
#
_entry.id   9776e7ee244c848aa298b12dea799890
#
_cell.length_a   1.000
_cell.length_b   1.000
_cell.length_c   1.000
_cell.angle_alpha   90.00
_cell.angle_beta   90.00
_cell.angle_gamma   90.00
#
_symmetry.space_group_name_H-M   'P 1'
#
loop_
_entity.id
_entity.type
_entity.pdbx_description
1 polymer ?
#
loop_
_entity_poly.entity_id
_entity_poly.type
_entity_poly.pdbx_seq_one_letter_code
_entity_poly.pdbx_strand_id
1 'polypeptide(L)'
;FYTSSYDYDELSWAAVWLYYCTENYDYIDDIISVDESVTGEMGAHPYTGYMKRIIKDTGNCWQNIWVHCWDTVWGGVFAKLAPVTNISRDWYIFRWNLEFWSGLGEADAAKADFDVPVTKHKYFGMDDQLWNTKITASEIKDLPETDGAWIAKSPAGFAVVSDYGSARYNTAAGLCAMVYAKETDDLTFAEWAKDQMEYILGDNPMGYSFEVGYENSYATHPHHRSSSCSSTQSMDEPDPQTHTLWGALVGGPDLKDYHNDV
;
A
#
# COMPACT_ATOMS: atom_id res chain seq x y z
N PHE A 1 21.09 7.44 0.48
CA PHE A 1 20.09 8.46 0.22
C PHE A 1 18.71 8.00 0.60
N TYR A 2 18.30 6.83 0.14
CA TYR A 2 17.01 6.23 0.41
C TYR A 2 17.24 5.04 1.33
N THR A 3 17.47 5.33 2.61
CA THR A 3 17.56 4.28 3.63
C THR A 3 16.16 3.80 3.94
N SER A 4 15.97 2.49 3.97
CA SER A 4 14.75 1.89 4.50
C SER A 4 14.55 2.30 5.95
N SER A 5 13.33 2.63 6.32
CA SER A 5 12.97 2.98 7.70
C SER A 5 12.96 1.75 8.60
N TYR A 6 12.73 0.58 8.01
CA TYR A 6 12.60 -0.71 8.69
C TYR A 6 13.35 -1.78 7.89
N ASP A 7 13.50 -2.97 8.43
CA ASP A 7 14.16 -4.10 7.78
C ASP A 7 13.38 -5.43 7.92
N TYR A 8 12.40 -5.49 8.79
CA TYR A 8 11.67 -6.73 9.07
C TYR A 8 10.64 -7.08 8.02
N ASP A 9 10.14 -6.12 7.30
CA ASP A 9 9.29 -6.33 6.14
C ASP A 9 10.11 -6.83 4.94
N GLU A 10 11.31 -6.30 4.71
CA GLU A 10 12.22 -6.84 3.70
C GLU A 10 12.71 -8.24 4.07
N LEU A 11 13.00 -8.51 5.34
CA LEU A 11 13.33 -9.86 5.81
C LEU A 11 12.15 -10.81 5.60
N SER A 12 10.93 -10.38 5.91
CA SER A 12 9.72 -11.16 5.67
C SER A 12 9.48 -11.37 4.17
N TRP A 13 9.71 -10.35 3.35
CA TRP A 13 9.62 -10.45 1.90
C TRP A 13 10.63 -11.43 1.33
N ALA A 14 11.88 -11.36 1.77
CA ALA A 14 12.91 -12.30 1.38
C ALA A 14 12.57 -13.73 1.81
N ALA A 15 12.12 -13.92 3.05
CA ALA A 15 11.76 -15.22 3.59
C ALA A 15 10.62 -15.88 2.81
N VAL A 16 9.54 -15.14 2.50
CA VAL A 16 8.44 -15.69 1.71
C VAL A 16 8.89 -16.12 0.31
N TRP A 17 9.78 -15.36 -0.33
CA TRP A 17 10.33 -15.74 -1.63
C TRP A 17 11.30 -16.92 -1.55
N LEU A 18 12.10 -17.02 -0.48
CA LEU A 18 12.94 -18.20 -0.24
C LEU A 18 12.09 -19.45 -0.08
N TYR A 19 10.97 -19.35 0.61
CA TYR A 19 9.99 -20.45 0.66
C TYR A 19 9.52 -20.85 -0.74
N TYR A 20 9.09 -19.91 -1.58
CA TYR A 20 8.66 -20.21 -2.96
C TYR A 20 9.74 -20.86 -3.81
N CYS A 21 11.01 -20.57 -3.53
CA CYS A 21 12.12 -21.16 -4.27
C CYS A 21 12.56 -22.53 -3.74
N THR A 22 12.40 -22.80 -2.44
CA THR A 22 13.02 -23.95 -1.78
C THR A 22 12.02 -24.92 -1.16
N GLU A 23 10.77 -24.50 -1.01
CA GLU A 23 9.71 -25.21 -0.27
C GLU A 23 10.06 -25.46 1.21
N ASN A 24 11.10 -24.80 1.76
CA ASN A 24 11.48 -24.94 3.16
C ASN A 24 10.62 -24.00 4.03
N TYR A 25 9.76 -24.61 4.84
CA TYR A 25 8.79 -23.89 5.68
C TYR A 25 9.45 -23.13 6.85
N ASP A 26 10.69 -23.41 7.19
CA ASP A 26 11.43 -22.68 8.24
C ASP A 26 11.44 -21.15 7.92
N TYR A 27 11.49 -20.78 6.65
CA TYR A 27 11.41 -19.38 6.24
C TYR A 27 10.06 -18.72 6.55
N ILE A 28 8.98 -19.50 6.52
CA ILE A 28 7.65 -19.02 6.90
C ILE A 28 7.59 -18.89 8.43
N ASP A 29 8.12 -19.87 9.17
CA ASP A 29 8.19 -19.81 10.63
C ASP A 29 9.00 -18.61 11.12
N ASP A 30 10.04 -18.20 10.43
CA ASP A 30 10.79 -16.99 10.73
C ASP A 30 9.91 -15.72 10.70
N ILE A 31 8.84 -15.72 9.92
CA ILE A 31 7.89 -14.61 9.84
C ILE A 31 6.84 -14.70 10.93
N ILE A 32 6.17 -15.86 11.03
CA ILE A 32 4.90 -16.01 11.76
C ILE A 32 5.01 -16.71 13.11
N SER A 33 6.19 -17.17 13.51
CA SER A 33 6.36 -17.87 14.80
C SER A 33 5.74 -17.11 15.95
N VAL A 34 5.09 -17.85 16.85
CA VAL A 34 4.39 -17.35 18.01
C VAL A 34 4.86 -18.07 19.28
N ASP A 35 4.75 -17.41 20.42
CA ASP A 35 4.83 -18.03 21.73
C ASP A 35 3.41 -18.19 22.27
N GLU A 36 2.91 -19.42 22.22
CA GLU A 36 1.56 -19.75 22.67
C GLU A 36 1.32 -19.54 24.17
N SER A 37 2.39 -19.39 24.95
CA SER A 37 2.29 -19.07 26.38
C SER A 37 1.90 -17.62 26.65
N VAL A 38 2.04 -16.75 25.66
CA VAL A 38 1.64 -15.35 25.74
C VAL A 38 0.13 -15.28 25.53
N THR A 39 -0.61 -15.26 26.63
CA THR A 39 -2.07 -15.10 26.60
C THR A 39 -2.43 -13.63 26.73
N GLY A 40 -3.08 -13.13 25.74
CA GLY A 40 -4.04 -12.06 25.62
C GLY A 40 -4.15 -10.92 26.64
N GLU A 41 -3.11 -10.57 27.37
CA GLU A 41 -3.08 -9.27 28.02
C GLU A 41 -3.00 -8.19 26.95
N MET A 42 -3.80 -7.15 27.12
CA MET A 42 -3.80 -5.99 26.25
C MET A 42 -2.36 -5.42 26.15
N GLY A 43 -1.79 -5.42 24.96
CA GLY A 43 -0.40 -5.00 24.75
C GLY A 43 0.62 -6.13 24.54
N ALA A 44 0.29 -7.37 24.85
CA ALA A 44 1.12 -8.51 24.52
C ALA A 44 0.70 -9.12 23.18
N HIS A 45 1.62 -9.25 22.26
CA HIS A 45 1.40 -10.01 21.04
C HIS A 45 2.24 -11.30 21.08
N PRO A 46 1.70 -12.41 20.61
CA PRO A 46 2.37 -13.71 20.72
C PRO A 46 3.54 -13.90 19.74
N TYR A 47 3.74 -12.99 18.80
CA TYR A 47 4.73 -13.16 17.74
C TYR A 47 6.15 -13.14 18.25
N THR A 48 6.93 -14.14 17.84
CA THR A 48 8.38 -14.25 18.05
C THR A 48 9.15 -14.11 16.74
N GLY A 49 8.50 -14.33 15.60
CA GLY A 49 9.04 -14.11 14.27
C GLY A 49 9.11 -12.62 13.85
N TYR A 50 9.42 -12.37 12.59
CA TYR A 50 9.57 -10.99 12.07
C TYR A 50 8.30 -10.15 12.23
N MET A 51 7.13 -10.78 12.15
CA MET A 51 5.84 -10.10 12.32
C MET A 51 5.70 -9.36 13.65
N LYS A 52 6.44 -9.76 14.69
CA LYS A 52 6.47 -9.03 15.98
C LYS A 52 6.89 -7.57 15.84
N ARG A 53 7.59 -7.25 14.74
CA ARG A 53 8.14 -5.91 14.52
C ARG A 53 7.19 -4.97 13.84
N ILE A 54 6.11 -5.45 13.24
CA ILE A 54 5.10 -4.59 12.60
C ILE A 54 4.72 -3.43 13.50
N ILE A 55 4.47 -3.72 14.79
CA ILE A 55 4.02 -2.73 15.76
C ILE A 55 5.12 -1.70 16.06
N LYS A 56 6.37 -2.16 16.21
CA LYS A 56 7.48 -1.29 16.59
C LYS A 56 8.02 -0.50 15.42
N ASP A 57 8.12 -1.14 14.27
CA ASP A 57 8.79 -0.57 13.11
C ASP A 57 7.92 0.46 12.40
N THR A 58 6.61 0.23 12.35
CA THR A 58 5.69 1.20 11.76
C THR A 58 5.43 2.41 12.66
N GLY A 59 5.67 2.29 13.97
CA GLY A 59 5.39 3.36 14.92
C GLY A 59 3.95 3.85 14.77
N ASN A 60 3.76 5.15 14.61
CA ASN A 60 2.46 5.75 14.32
C ASN A 60 2.20 5.93 12.82
N CYS A 61 3.07 5.41 11.97
CA CYS A 61 2.92 5.49 10.53
C CYS A 61 2.23 4.24 9.99
N TRP A 62 1.00 4.01 10.37
CA TRP A 62 0.24 2.83 9.99
C TRP A 62 0.10 2.64 8.48
N GLN A 63 0.20 3.69 7.68
CA GLN A 63 0.28 3.59 6.22
C GLN A 63 1.41 2.67 5.75
N ASN A 64 2.47 2.55 6.52
CA ASN A 64 3.59 1.69 6.20
C ASN A 64 3.24 0.20 6.27
N ILE A 65 2.17 -0.15 6.99
CA ILE A 65 1.68 -1.53 7.04
C ILE A 65 0.95 -1.89 5.74
N TRP A 66 0.25 -0.94 5.17
CA TRP A 66 -0.70 -1.17 4.07
C TRP A 66 -0.13 -0.88 2.70
N VAL A 67 1.01 -0.24 2.66
CA VAL A 67 1.68 0.13 1.42
C VAL A 67 2.63 -0.97 0.95
N HIS A 68 2.85 -1.06 -0.34
CA HIS A 68 3.94 -1.80 -0.93
C HIS A 68 4.75 -0.85 -1.81
N CYS A 69 5.91 -0.43 -1.33
CA CYS A 69 6.74 0.57 -1.98
C CYS A 69 8.24 0.34 -1.69
N TRP A 70 9.07 1.30 -2.01
CA TRP A 70 10.53 1.21 -1.80
C TRP A 70 10.96 1.19 -0.32
N ASP A 71 10.16 1.76 0.58
CA ASP A 71 10.46 1.87 2.02
C ASP A 71 9.75 0.80 2.85
N THR A 72 8.69 0.22 2.35
CA THR A 72 7.92 -0.82 3.05
C THR A 72 7.27 -1.78 2.08
N VAL A 73 7.30 -3.06 2.39
CA VAL A 73 6.82 -4.13 1.52
C VAL A 73 5.74 -5.01 2.18
N TRP A 74 5.21 -4.61 3.33
CA TRP A 74 4.21 -5.39 4.07
C TRP A 74 2.99 -5.78 3.23
N GLY A 75 2.50 -4.89 2.37
CA GLY A 75 1.38 -5.21 1.48
C GLY A 75 1.66 -6.44 0.60
N GLY A 76 2.85 -6.51 0.01
CA GLY A 76 3.30 -7.65 -0.77
C GLY A 76 3.56 -8.90 0.09
N VAL A 77 4.09 -8.72 1.29
CA VAL A 77 4.31 -9.84 2.22
C VAL A 77 2.99 -10.57 2.49
N PHE A 78 1.94 -9.86 2.89
CA PHE A 78 0.64 -10.48 3.16
C PHE A 78 0.01 -11.08 1.92
N ALA A 79 0.16 -10.44 0.75
CA ALA A 79 -0.33 -10.98 -0.51
C ALA A 79 0.32 -12.34 -0.88
N LYS A 80 1.55 -12.57 -0.44
CA LYS A 80 2.26 -13.84 -0.66
C LYS A 80 2.12 -14.82 0.50
N LEU A 81 2.05 -14.32 1.72
CA LEU A 81 2.00 -15.14 2.93
C LEU A 81 0.66 -15.83 3.12
N ALA A 82 -0.45 -15.12 2.91
CA ALA A 82 -1.78 -15.65 3.15
C ALA A 82 -2.10 -16.92 2.35
N PRO A 83 -1.78 -17.02 1.04
CA PRO A 83 -1.96 -18.26 0.29
C PRO A 83 -1.09 -19.43 0.77
N VAL A 84 0.08 -19.14 1.33
CA VAL A 84 1.02 -20.15 1.83
C VAL A 84 0.58 -20.71 3.18
N THR A 85 0.33 -19.82 4.12
CA THR A 85 -0.06 -20.23 5.48
C THR A 85 -1.49 -20.72 5.55
N ASN A 86 -2.35 -20.18 4.72
CA ASN A 86 -3.79 -20.44 4.66
C ASN A 86 -4.48 -20.34 6.05
N ILE A 87 -3.99 -19.48 6.91
CA ILE A 87 -4.59 -19.20 8.21
C ILE A 87 -5.47 -17.94 8.13
N SER A 88 -6.59 -17.97 8.85
CA SER A 88 -7.61 -16.91 8.80
C SER A 88 -7.06 -15.53 9.14
N ARG A 89 -6.10 -15.44 10.06
CA ARG A 89 -5.44 -14.19 10.43
C ARG A 89 -4.75 -13.52 9.25
N ASP A 90 -3.95 -14.26 8.47
CA ASP A 90 -3.17 -13.70 7.37
C ASP A 90 -4.08 -13.27 6.21
N TRP A 91 -5.10 -14.06 5.93
CA TRP A 91 -6.16 -13.68 4.99
C TRP A 91 -6.92 -12.43 5.44
N TYR A 92 -7.23 -12.34 6.74
CA TYR A 92 -7.90 -11.18 7.30
C TYR A 92 -7.06 -9.91 7.11
N ILE A 93 -5.77 -9.96 7.41
CA ILE A 93 -4.88 -8.80 7.25
C ILE A 93 -4.79 -8.39 5.77
N PHE A 94 -4.64 -9.36 4.89
CA PHE A 94 -4.59 -9.11 3.45
C PHE A 94 -5.88 -8.44 2.96
N ARG A 95 -7.04 -9.00 3.31
CA ARG A 95 -8.33 -8.44 2.97
C ARG A 95 -8.53 -7.04 3.55
N TRP A 96 -8.25 -6.86 4.83
CA TRP A 96 -8.42 -5.58 5.50
C TRP A 96 -7.56 -4.47 4.87
N ASN A 97 -6.34 -4.79 4.42
CA ASN A 97 -5.52 -3.88 3.64
C ASN A 97 -6.25 -3.40 2.37
N LEU A 98 -6.88 -4.32 1.65
CA LEU A 98 -7.62 -3.98 0.43
C LEU A 98 -8.91 -3.21 0.73
N GLU A 99 -9.59 -3.53 1.80
CA GLU A 99 -10.75 -2.77 2.28
C GLU A 99 -10.37 -1.34 2.64
N PHE A 100 -9.22 -1.16 3.30
CA PHE A 100 -8.69 0.15 3.62
C PHE A 100 -8.39 0.99 2.36
N TRP A 101 -7.78 0.39 1.36
CA TRP A 101 -7.48 1.06 0.09
C TRP A 101 -8.72 1.37 -0.75
N SER A 102 -9.60 0.42 -0.89
CA SER A 102 -10.75 0.54 -1.76
C SER A 102 -11.91 1.31 -1.13
N GLY A 103 -12.04 1.26 0.19
CA GLY A 103 -13.23 1.70 0.90
C GLY A 103 -14.44 0.79 0.69
N LEU A 104 -14.20 -0.43 0.21
CA LEU A 104 -15.21 -1.45 -0.08
C LEU A 104 -15.14 -2.58 0.94
N GLY A 105 -16.15 -3.46 0.92
CA GLY A 105 -16.14 -4.67 1.71
C GLY A 105 -16.72 -4.52 3.11
N GLU A 106 -16.31 -5.42 3.99
CA GLU A 106 -16.90 -5.61 5.32
C GLU A 106 -16.17 -4.79 6.40
N ALA A 107 -15.52 -3.69 6.06
CA ALA A 107 -14.82 -2.89 7.05
C ALA A 107 -15.75 -2.37 8.15
N ASP A 108 -17.04 -2.18 7.86
CA ASP A 108 -18.05 -1.91 8.89
C ASP A 108 -18.33 -3.16 9.75
N ALA A 109 -18.31 -4.34 9.15
CA ALA A 109 -18.39 -5.60 9.89
C ALA A 109 -17.12 -5.83 10.71
N ALA A 110 -15.97 -5.52 10.17
CA ALA A 110 -14.71 -5.54 10.91
C ALA A 110 -14.71 -4.58 12.09
N LYS A 111 -15.31 -3.39 11.95
CA LYS A 111 -15.57 -2.47 13.05
C LYS A 111 -16.47 -3.09 14.11
N ALA A 112 -17.55 -3.73 13.68
CA ALA A 112 -18.51 -4.37 14.57
C ALA A 112 -17.88 -5.57 15.32
N ASP A 113 -17.12 -6.39 14.62
CA ASP A 113 -16.42 -7.54 15.18
C ASP A 113 -15.40 -7.16 16.26
N PHE A 114 -14.78 -6.02 16.11
CA PHE A 114 -13.79 -5.56 17.07
C PHE A 114 -14.36 -4.64 18.16
N ASP A 115 -15.61 -4.23 18.02
CA ASP A 115 -16.25 -3.25 18.89
C ASP A 115 -15.40 -1.98 19.09
N VAL A 116 -14.62 -1.64 18.08
CA VAL A 116 -13.66 -0.53 18.08
C VAL A 116 -13.48 -0.01 16.66
N PRO A 117 -12.98 1.21 16.48
CA PRO A 117 -12.60 1.70 15.17
C PRO A 117 -11.62 0.75 14.46
N VAL A 118 -11.63 0.71 13.14
CA VAL A 118 -10.75 -0.16 12.34
C VAL A 118 -9.26 0.05 12.60
N THR A 119 -8.90 1.15 13.24
CA THR A 119 -7.55 1.41 13.72
C THR A 119 -7.13 0.49 14.87
N LYS A 120 -8.06 -0.24 15.49
CA LYS A 120 -7.77 -1.20 16.55
C LYS A 120 -7.89 -2.63 16.03
N HIS A 121 -6.78 -3.33 16.03
CA HIS A 121 -6.68 -4.64 15.44
C HIS A 121 -6.43 -5.74 16.47
N LYS A 122 -7.48 -6.43 16.91
CA LYS A 122 -7.38 -7.42 17.98
C LYS A 122 -6.56 -8.68 17.64
N TYR A 123 -6.38 -8.98 16.34
CA TYR A 123 -5.62 -10.16 15.93
C TYR A 123 -4.13 -10.08 16.25
N PHE A 124 -3.62 -8.89 16.38
CA PHE A 124 -2.22 -8.70 16.73
C PHE A 124 -1.97 -8.67 18.23
N GLY A 125 -3.00 -8.75 19.07
CA GLY A 125 -2.86 -8.52 20.51
C GLY A 125 -2.18 -7.18 20.81
N MET A 126 -2.45 -6.20 19.99
CA MET A 126 -1.70 -4.96 19.98
C MET A 126 -2.07 -4.09 21.15
N ASP A 127 -1.04 -3.48 21.70
CA ASP A 127 -1.12 -2.37 22.61
C ASP A 127 -2.01 -1.25 22.03
N ASP A 128 -2.84 -0.70 22.87
CA ASP A 128 -3.74 0.38 22.55
C ASP A 128 -3.06 1.61 21.95
N GLN A 129 -1.76 1.76 22.15
CA GLN A 129 -1.02 2.93 21.67
C GLN A 129 -0.80 2.94 20.16
N LEU A 130 -0.74 1.78 19.52
CA LEU A 130 -0.47 1.70 18.09
C LEU A 130 -1.72 1.66 17.23
N TRP A 131 -2.76 1.01 17.73
CA TRP A 131 -3.95 0.68 16.94
C TRP A 131 -5.25 1.28 17.49
N ASN A 132 -5.21 1.86 18.68
CA ASN A 132 -6.30 2.63 19.23
C ASN A 132 -6.27 4.10 18.85
N THR A 133 -5.13 4.59 18.44
CA THR A 133 -5.01 5.98 18.04
C THR A 133 -5.75 6.15 16.73
N LYS A 134 -6.77 6.99 16.71
CA LYS A 134 -7.37 7.41 15.45
C LYS A 134 -6.30 8.14 14.67
N ILE A 135 -5.88 7.54 13.56
CA ILE A 135 -4.86 8.13 12.72
C ILE A 135 -5.50 9.21 11.88
N THR A 136 -5.00 10.41 12.03
CA THR A 136 -5.44 11.60 11.30
C THR A 136 -4.47 11.94 10.19
N ALA A 137 -4.88 12.77 9.27
CA ALA A 137 -4.02 13.25 8.19
C ALA A 137 -2.76 13.98 8.69
N SER A 138 -2.79 14.52 9.91
CA SER A 138 -1.60 15.13 10.52
C SER A 138 -0.54 14.11 10.95
N GLU A 139 -0.95 12.87 11.18
CA GLU A 139 -0.06 11.75 11.51
C GLU A 139 0.38 11.03 10.23
N ILE A 140 -0.46 11.04 9.22
CA ILE A 140 -0.11 10.63 7.86
C ILE A 140 0.27 11.91 7.12
N LYS A 141 1.55 12.12 7.04
CA LYS A 141 2.12 13.35 6.51
C LYS A 141 1.47 13.74 5.17
N ASP A 142 1.02 14.98 5.10
CA ASP A 142 0.50 15.63 3.90
C ASP A 142 -0.85 15.10 3.35
N LEU A 143 -1.59 14.30 4.13
CA LEU A 143 -2.93 13.86 3.76
C LEU A 143 -4.03 14.63 4.51
N PRO A 144 -5.23 14.77 3.95
CA PRO A 144 -6.37 15.33 4.67
C PRO A 144 -6.84 14.38 5.77
N GLU A 145 -7.56 14.93 6.73
CA GLU A 145 -8.16 14.13 7.79
C GLU A 145 -9.08 13.05 7.20
N THR A 146 -8.91 11.84 7.70
CA THR A 146 -9.80 10.70 7.45
C THR A 146 -10.43 10.26 8.76
N ASP A 147 -11.44 9.41 8.70
CA ASP A 147 -11.96 8.77 9.91
C ASP A 147 -11.06 7.62 10.41
N GLY A 148 -9.94 7.39 9.73
CA GLY A 148 -9.00 6.31 10.00
C GLY A 148 -9.45 4.94 9.49
N ALA A 149 -10.62 4.86 8.85
CA ALA A 149 -11.17 3.61 8.34
C ALA A 149 -10.72 3.33 6.89
N TRP A 150 -10.47 4.38 6.13
CA TRP A 150 -10.18 4.31 4.71
C TRP A 150 -9.09 5.29 4.32
N ILE A 151 -8.40 4.95 3.24
CA ILE A 151 -7.52 5.92 2.60
C ILE A 151 -8.36 7.06 1.98
N ALA A 152 -7.79 8.25 1.97
CA ALA A 152 -8.42 9.39 1.33
C ALA A 152 -8.56 9.15 -0.19
N LYS A 153 -9.65 9.65 -0.76
CA LYS A 153 -9.90 9.60 -2.19
C LYS A 153 -10.10 10.99 -2.76
N SER A 154 -9.63 11.17 -3.97
CA SER A 154 -9.96 12.35 -4.75
C SER A 154 -11.47 12.40 -5.08
N PRO A 155 -12.03 13.54 -5.51
CA PRO A 155 -13.42 13.65 -5.92
C PRO A 155 -13.83 12.65 -7.01
N ALA A 156 -12.93 12.29 -7.92
CA ALA A 156 -13.16 11.27 -8.93
C ALA A 156 -12.90 9.83 -8.46
N GLY A 157 -12.56 9.62 -7.18
CA GLY A 157 -12.45 8.30 -6.56
C GLY A 157 -11.07 7.67 -6.60
N PHE A 158 -10.04 8.38 -7.01
CA PHE A 158 -8.67 7.87 -6.96
C PHE A 158 -8.15 7.82 -5.52
N ALA A 159 -7.60 6.68 -5.10
CA ALA A 159 -7.08 6.50 -3.75
C ALA A 159 -5.68 7.13 -3.62
N VAL A 160 -5.55 8.09 -2.70
CA VAL A 160 -4.35 8.92 -2.54
C VAL A 160 -3.77 8.73 -1.15
N VAL A 161 -2.59 8.13 -1.07
CA VAL A 161 -1.86 7.95 0.19
C VAL A 161 -0.81 9.05 0.42
N SER A 162 -0.46 9.77 -0.62
CA SER A 162 0.52 10.85 -0.59
C SER A 162 0.26 11.81 -1.72
N ASP A 163 0.37 13.10 -1.48
CA ASP A 163 0.27 14.11 -2.53
C ASP A 163 1.43 14.05 -3.55
N TYR A 164 2.47 13.29 -3.23
CA TYR A 164 3.58 13.07 -4.13
C TYR A 164 3.71 11.59 -4.51
N GLY A 165 3.57 11.31 -5.79
CA GLY A 165 3.76 9.96 -6.32
C GLY A 165 2.65 9.00 -5.92
N SER A 166 1.40 9.45 -5.86
CA SER A 166 0.23 8.65 -5.48
C SER A 166 0.03 7.42 -6.37
N ALA A 167 0.30 7.53 -7.67
CA ALA A 167 0.08 6.46 -8.63
C ALA A 167 0.90 5.19 -8.30
N ARG A 168 2.15 5.32 -7.87
CA ARG A 168 3.01 4.16 -7.54
C ARG A 168 2.46 3.33 -6.37
N TYR A 169 1.87 3.99 -5.38
CA TYR A 169 1.27 3.29 -4.24
C TYR A 169 -0.06 2.65 -4.63
N ASN A 170 -0.86 3.38 -5.40
CA ASN A 170 -2.15 2.92 -5.87
C ASN A 170 -2.01 1.68 -6.79
N THR A 171 -1.08 1.71 -7.75
CA THR A 171 -0.83 0.56 -8.64
C THR A 171 -0.33 -0.66 -7.88
N ALA A 172 0.49 -0.48 -6.85
CA ALA A 172 0.93 -1.58 -6.00
C ALA A 172 -0.23 -2.19 -5.20
N ALA A 173 -1.13 -1.37 -4.66
CA ALA A 173 -2.35 -1.84 -4.02
C ALA A 173 -3.28 -2.56 -5.02
N GLY A 174 -3.40 -2.04 -6.22
CA GLY A 174 -4.14 -2.68 -7.32
C GLY A 174 -3.59 -4.05 -7.68
N LEU A 175 -2.24 -4.19 -7.74
CA LEU A 175 -1.62 -5.51 -7.93
C LEU A 175 -1.97 -6.48 -6.80
N CYS A 176 -1.95 -6.03 -5.55
CA CYS A 176 -2.35 -6.85 -4.41
C CYS A 176 -3.83 -7.27 -4.52
N ALA A 177 -4.72 -6.39 -4.97
CA ALA A 177 -6.12 -6.71 -5.23
C ALA A 177 -6.30 -7.80 -6.30
N MET A 178 -5.51 -7.76 -7.37
CA MET A 178 -5.53 -8.80 -8.40
C MET A 178 -5.01 -10.14 -7.88
N VAL A 179 -4.00 -10.13 -7.01
CA VAL A 179 -3.52 -11.35 -6.33
C VAL A 179 -4.62 -11.92 -5.44
N TYR A 180 -5.29 -11.08 -4.65
CA TYR A 180 -6.40 -11.52 -3.80
C TYR A 180 -7.51 -12.18 -4.61
N ALA A 181 -7.96 -11.53 -5.68
CA ALA A 181 -9.00 -12.07 -6.55
C ALA A 181 -8.61 -13.42 -7.16
N LYS A 182 -7.35 -13.56 -7.59
CA LYS A 182 -6.83 -14.82 -8.14
C LYS A 182 -6.87 -15.96 -7.14
N GLU A 183 -6.58 -15.69 -5.88
CA GLU A 183 -6.44 -16.73 -4.85
C GLU A 183 -7.78 -17.05 -4.15
N THR A 184 -8.76 -16.14 -4.21
CA THR A 184 -10.03 -16.27 -3.48
C THR A 184 -11.27 -16.37 -4.36
N ASP A 185 -11.15 -16.10 -5.67
CA ASP A 185 -12.26 -15.92 -6.61
C ASP A 185 -13.21 -14.73 -6.24
N ASP A 186 -12.83 -13.89 -5.29
CA ASP A 186 -13.54 -12.66 -4.91
C ASP A 186 -13.04 -11.49 -5.76
N LEU A 187 -13.87 -11.01 -6.67
CA LEU A 187 -13.54 -9.94 -7.61
C LEU A 187 -13.75 -8.53 -7.09
N THR A 188 -14.27 -8.36 -5.88
CA THR A 188 -14.65 -7.05 -5.32
C THR A 188 -13.53 -6.02 -5.44
N PHE A 189 -12.33 -6.40 -5.02
CA PHE A 189 -11.18 -5.49 -5.05
C PHE A 189 -10.51 -5.41 -6.42
N ALA A 190 -10.67 -6.44 -7.25
CA ALA A 190 -10.16 -6.41 -8.63
C ALA A 190 -10.93 -5.41 -9.50
N GLU A 191 -12.24 -5.28 -9.29
CA GLU A 191 -13.05 -4.24 -9.96
C GLU A 191 -12.60 -2.84 -9.54
N TRP A 192 -12.40 -2.63 -8.24
CA TRP A 192 -11.80 -1.38 -7.75
C TRP A 192 -10.43 -1.10 -8.38
N ALA A 193 -9.55 -2.10 -8.42
CA ALA A 193 -8.22 -1.94 -9.01
C ALA A 193 -8.29 -1.59 -10.51
N LYS A 194 -9.27 -2.15 -11.22
CA LYS A 194 -9.54 -1.81 -12.62
C LYS A 194 -9.93 -0.35 -12.76
N ASP A 195 -10.87 0.15 -11.96
CA ASP A 195 -11.30 1.56 -11.99
C ASP A 195 -10.12 2.51 -11.70
N GLN A 196 -9.24 2.14 -10.75
CA GLN A 196 -8.03 2.91 -10.47
C GLN A 196 -7.07 2.93 -11.66
N MET A 197 -6.95 1.83 -12.37
CA MET A 197 -6.10 1.73 -13.56
C MET A 197 -6.71 2.52 -14.73
N GLU A 198 -8.02 2.46 -14.94
CA GLU A 198 -8.70 3.26 -15.96
C GLU A 198 -8.52 4.75 -15.69
N TYR A 199 -8.58 5.17 -14.42
CA TYR A 199 -8.24 6.54 -14.03
C TYR A 199 -6.81 6.91 -14.43
N ILE A 200 -5.83 6.06 -14.15
CA ILE A 200 -4.43 6.30 -14.54
C ILE A 200 -4.27 6.40 -16.06
N LEU A 201 -5.02 5.60 -16.80
CA LEU A 201 -4.95 5.56 -18.27
C LEU A 201 -5.75 6.65 -18.98
N GLY A 202 -6.44 7.53 -18.25
CA GLY A 202 -7.05 8.74 -18.80
C GLY A 202 -8.52 8.93 -18.49
N ASP A 203 -9.21 7.96 -17.87
CA ASP A 203 -10.58 8.13 -17.37
C ASP A 203 -10.59 8.94 -16.07
N ASN A 204 -10.13 10.16 -16.16
CA ASN A 204 -9.95 11.10 -15.06
C ASN A 204 -10.37 12.51 -15.45
N PRO A 205 -10.58 13.44 -14.49
CA PRO A 205 -11.03 14.81 -14.78
C PRO A 205 -10.09 15.62 -15.66
N MET A 206 -8.80 15.26 -15.73
CA MET A 206 -7.84 15.92 -16.61
C MET A 206 -7.92 15.42 -18.07
N GLY A 207 -8.52 14.24 -18.29
CA GLY A 207 -8.68 13.65 -19.61
C GLY A 207 -7.36 13.29 -20.28
N TYR A 208 -6.33 12.92 -19.52
CA TYR A 208 -5.07 12.43 -20.07
C TYR A 208 -4.46 11.30 -19.21
N SER A 209 -3.67 10.46 -19.86
CA SER A 209 -3.00 9.35 -19.22
C SER A 209 -1.78 9.79 -18.41
N PHE A 210 -1.62 9.22 -17.23
CA PHE A 210 -0.40 9.32 -16.42
C PHE A 210 0.69 8.34 -16.88
N GLU A 211 0.37 7.47 -17.83
CA GLU A 211 1.37 6.66 -18.54
C GLU A 211 1.82 7.39 -19.81
N VAL A 212 3.11 7.68 -19.89
CA VAL A 212 3.72 8.39 -21.02
C VAL A 212 3.56 7.60 -22.31
N GLY A 213 2.90 8.19 -23.28
CA GLY A 213 2.70 7.60 -24.60
C GLY A 213 1.47 6.70 -24.73
N TYR A 214 0.66 6.59 -23.71
CA TYR A 214 -0.61 5.90 -23.83
C TYR A 214 -1.65 6.81 -24.53
N GLU A 215 -2.22 6.31 -25.62
CA GLU A 215 -3.16 7.06 -26.47
C GLU A 215 -2.60 8.38 -27.02
N ASN A 216 -3.45 9.43 -27.14
CA ASN A 216 -3.11 10.70 -27.77
C ASN A 216 -2.91 11.85 -26.78
N SER A 217 -3.28 11.65 -25.50
CA SER A 217 -3.16 12.65 -24.45
C SER A 217 -2.55 11.99 -23.22
N TYR A 218 -1.34 12.38 -22.87
CA TYR A 218 -0.58 11.78 -21.80
C TYR A 218 0.39 12.77 -21.16
N ALA A 219 0.83 12.46 -19.95
CA ALA A 219 1.85 13.20 -19.23
C ALA A 219 3.19 13.18 -19.98
N THR A 220 3.87 14.30 -20.06
CA THR A 220 5.06 14.46 -20.89
C THR A 220 6.35 14.68 -20.11
N HIS A 221 6.26 14.97 -18.80
CA HIS A 221 7.38 15.28 -17.93
C HIS A 221 7.55 14.27 -16.80
N PRO A 222 7.88 12.99 -17.08
CA PRO A 222 8.20 12.06 -16.02
C PRO A 222 9.38 12.56 -15.20
N HIS A 223 9.32 12.38 -13.87
CA HIS A 223 10.38 12.78 -12.96
C HIS A 223 11.64 11.94 -13.17
N HIS A 224 12.29 12.12 -14.31
CA HIS A 224 13.44 11.33 -14.73
C HIS A 224 14.50 12.20 -15.39
N ARG A 225 15.58 12.45 -14.68
CA ARG A 225 16.62 13.40 -15.11
C ARG A 225 17.26 13.06 -16.46
N SER A 226 17.47 11.79 -16.75
CA SER A 226 18.05 11.38 -18.03
C SER A 226 17.08 11.57 -19.21
N SER A 227 15.77 11.54 -18.95
CA SER A 227 14.75 11.83 -19.93
C SER A 227 14.71 13.34 -20.25
N SER A 228 14.71 14.18 -19.23
CA SER A 228 14.73 15.63 -19.41
C SER A 228 16.02 16.11 -20.06
N CYS A 229 17.17 15.51 -19.72
CA CYS A 229 18.51 16.02 -20.08
C CYS A 229 18.72 17.48 -19.67
N SER A 230 18.06 17.91 -18.60
CA SER A 230 18.16 19.28 -18.12
C SER A 230 19.58 19.63 -17.72
N SER A 231 20.03 20.80 -18.15
CA SER A 231 21.28 21.42 -17.70
C SER A 231 21.12 22.24 -16.42
N THR A 232 19.89 22.36 -15.93
CA THR A 232 19.52 23.07 -14.71
C THR A 232 19.13 22.09 -13.59
N GLN A 233 18.61 22.59 -12.47
CA GLN A 233 18.01 21.76 -11.43
C GLN A 233 16.55 21.40 -11.72
N SER A 234 15.90 22.11 -12.64
CA SER A 234 14.53 21.84 -13.06
C SER A 234 14.46 20.63 -13.98
N MET A 235 13.40 19.84 -13.87
CA MET A 235 13.03 18.81 -14.82
C MET A 235 11.96 19.27 -15.82
N ASP A 236 11.43 20.48 -15.62
CA ASP A 236 10.51 21.13 -16.54
C ASP A 236 11.23 21.69 -17.78
N GLU A 237 12.55 21.71 -17.74
CA GLU A 237 13.38 22.21 -18.80
C GLU A 237 14.35 21.14 -19.31
N PRO A 238 14.53 20.98 -20.64
CA PRO A 238 13.79 21.69 -21.70
C PRO A 238 12.33 21.20 -21.80
N ASP A 239 11.45 22.07 -22.30
CA ASP A 239 10.09 21.71 -22.65
C ASP A 239 9.94 21.73 -24.19
N PRO A 240 9.61 20.62 -24.87
CA PRO A 240 9.43 19.28 -24.27
C PRO A 240 10.75 18.66 -23.78
N GLN A 241 10.65 17.66 -22.91
CA GLN A 241 11.84 16.89 -22.50
C GLN A 241 12.57 16.31 -23.72
N THR A 242 13.90 16.18 -23.61
CA THR A 242 14.76 15.75 -24.73
C THR A 242 14.40 14.35 -25.21
N HIS A 243 14.02 13.46 -24.31
CA HIS A 243 13.66 12.09 -24.62
C HIS A 243 12.29 11.74 -24.05
N THR A 244 11.43 11.18 -24.88
CA THR A 244 10.15 10.63 -24.42
C THR A 244 10.38 9.29 -23.75
N LEU A 245 10.02 9.17 -22.48
CA LEU A 245 10.18 7.94 -21.71
C LEU A 245 8.90 7.11 -21.83
N TRP A 246 8.73 6.43 -22.96
CA TRP A 246 7.54 5.63 -23.26
C TRP A 246 7.24 4.58 -22.18
N GLY A 247 6.01 4.52 -21.73
CA GLY A 247 5.55 3.59 -20.69
C GLY A 247 5.93 4.01 -19.28
N ALA A 248 6.51 5.19 -19.06
CA ALA A 248 6.77 5.69 -17.73
C ALA A 248 5.46 6.08 -17.04
N LEU A 249 5.28 5.66 -15.80
CA LEU A 249 4.23 6.15 -14.94
C LEU A 249 4.70 7.41 -14.22
N VAL A 250 4.00 8.53 -14.40
CA VAL A 250 4.27 9.76 -13.66
C VAL A 250 3.66 9.70 -12.26
N GLY A 251 3.91 10.72 -11.43
CA GLY A 251 3.55 10.71 -10.01
C GLY A 251 2.08 10.46 -9.67
N GLY A 252 1.17 10.78 -10.57
CA GLY A 252 -0.27 10.65 -10.34
C GLY A 252 -0.90 11.90 -9.71
N PRO A 253 -2.22 11.89 -9.48
CA PRO A 253 -2.96 13.06 -9.01
C PRO A 253 -2.76 13.32 -7.52
N ASP A 254 -3.05 14.54 -7.13
CA ASP A 254 -3.31 14.92 -5.75
C ASP A 254 -4.77 14.61 -5.34
N LEU A 255 -5.13 15.01 -4.13
CA LEU A 255 -6.48 14.85 -3.61
C LEU A 255 -7.55 15.74 -4.28
N LYS A 256 -7.20 16.55 -5.25
CA LYS A 256 -8.11 17.38 -6.02
C LYS A 256 -8.24 16.93 -7.47
N ASP A 257 -7.81 15.72 -7.75
CA ASP A 257 -7.70 15.17 -9.12
C ASP A 257 -6.75 15.97 -10.03
N TYR A 258 -5.81 16.67 -9.45
CA TYR A 258 -4.85 17.47 -10.21
C TYR A 258 -3.48 16.79 -10.21
N HIS A 259 -2.84 16.81 -11.36
CA HIS A 259 -1.44 16.44 -11.53
C HIS A 259 -0.70 17.57 -12.22
N ASN A 260 0.39 17.98 -11.63
CA ASN A 260 1.32 18.86 -12.29
C ASN A 260 2.25 17.98 -13.14
N ASP A 261 2.19 18.16 -14.46
CA ASP A 261 3.02 17.41 -15.40
C ASP A 261 4.46 17.95 -15.34
N VAL A 262 5.13 17.57 -14.24
CA VAL A 262 6.51 17.98 -13.93
C VAL A 262 7.32 16.76 -13.55
#